data_f4effe03915518f093f95ed0dc173643
#
_entry.id   f4effe03915518f093f95ed0dc173643
#
_cell.length_a   1.000
_cell.length_b   1.000
_cell.length_c   1.000
_cell.angle_alpha   90.00
_cell.angle_beta   90.00
_cell.angle_gamma   90.00
#
_symmetry.space_group_name_H-M   'P 1'
#
loop_
_entity.id
_entity.type
_entity.pdbx_description
1 polymer ?
#
loop_
_entity_poly.entity_id
_entity_poly.type
_entity_poly.pdbx_seq_one_letter_code
_entity_poly.pdbx_strand_id
1 'polypeptide(L)' 'MENRRQQIVDLVNRDGKISFSELKQFFPEVSDVTLRKDLKYLDSTMQIVRVHGGAK' A
#
# COMPACT_ATOMS: atom_id res chain seq x y z
N MET A 1 2.32 17.45 -0.45
CA MET A 1 1.72 16.77 0.15
C MET A 1 1.38 15.46 -0.21
N GLU A 2 1.89 14.53 0.29
CA GLU A 2 1.75 13.21 -0.10
C GLU A 2 0.83 12.52 0.79
N ASN A 3 -0.25 12.10 0.28
CA ASN A 3 -1.26 11.42 1.04
C ASN A 3 -1.48 9.97 0.61
N ARG A 4 -0.89 9.57 -0.51
CA ARG A 4 -1.12 8.21 -0.99
C ARG A 4 -0.61 7.17 0.01
N ARG A 5 0.58 7.38 0.55
CA ARG A 5 1.14 6.43 1.50
C ARG A 5 0.32 6.36 2.78
N GLN A 6 -0.17 7.51 3.24
CA GLN A 6 -1.03 7.53 4.42
C GLN A 6 -2.34 6.81 4.13
N GLN A 7 -2.89 6.98 2.94
CA GLN A 7 -4.11 6.29 2.56
C GLN A 7 -3.91 4.78 2.54
N ILE A 8 -2.75 4.33 2.08
CA ILE A 8 -2.44 2.90 2.08
C ILE A 8 -2.41 2.37 3.52
N VAL A 9 -1.76 3.09 4.42
CA VAL A 9 -1.71 2.69 5.82
C VAL A 9 -3.12 2.63 6.40
N ASP A 10 -3.95 3.62 6.09
CA ASP A 10 -5.31 3.66 6.60
C ASP A 10 -6.12 2.46 6.10
N LEU A 11 -5.95 2.08 4.83
CA LEU A 11 -6.64 0.93 4.27
C LEU A 11 -6.21 -0.35 4.95
N VAL A 12 -4.91 -0.51 5.17
CA VAL A 12 -4.41 -1.70 5.86
C VAL A 12 -4.94 -1.75 7.29
N ASN A 13 -4.93 -0.62 7.98
CA ASN A 13 -5.42 -0.58 9.36
C ASN A 13 -6.91 -0.86 9.44
N ARG A 14 -7.68 -0.38 8.47
CA ARG A 14 -9.12 -0.58 8.48
C ARG A 14 -9.49 -2.04 8.26
N ASP A 15 -8.86 -2.69 7.28
CA ASP A 15 -9.24 -4.04 6.87
C ASP A 15 -8.30 -5.13 7.38
N GLY A 16 -7.18 -4.74 7.99
CA GLY A 16 -6.20 -5.70 8.48
C GLY A 16 -5.22 -6.16 7.42
N LYS A 17 -5.54 -5.96 6.15
CA LYS A 17 -4.68 -6.31 5.03
C LYS A 17 -5.23 -5.71 3.77
N ILE A 18 -4.41 -5.65 2.72
CA ILE A 18 -4.88 -5.23 1.41
C ILE A 18 -4.08 -5.98 0.36
N SER A 19 -4.74 -6.40 -0.70
CA SER A 19 -4.06 -7.04 -1.82
C SER A 19 -3.58 -5.98 -2.79
N PHE A 20 -2.59 -6.34 -3.62
CA PHE A 20 -2.09 -5.42 -4.64
C PHE A 20 -3.20 -5.08 -5.65
N SER A 21 -4.05 -6.06 -5.97
CA SER A 21 -5.18 -5.82 -6.85
C SER A 21 -6.12 -4.77 -6.28
N GLU A 22 -6.38 -4.82 -4.98
CA GLU A 22 -7.21 -3.82 -4.34
C GLU A 22 -6.55 -2.46 -4.37
N LEU A 23 -5.25 -2.40 -4.17
CA LEU A 23 -4.54 -1.13 -4.29
C LEU A 23 -4.71 -0.52 -5.66
N LYS A 24 -4.65 -1.34 -6.71
CA LYS A 24 -4.83 -0.85 -8.07
C LYS A 24 -6.23 -0.32 -8.29
N GLN A 25 -7.21 -0.87 -7.61
CA GLN A 25 -8.57 -0.36 -7.70
C GLN A 25 -8.72 1.00 -7.03
N PHE A 26 -8.02 1.21 -5.93
CA PHE A 26 -8.08 2.51 -5.25
C PHE A 26 -7.23 3.56 -5.96
N PHE A 27 -6.16 3.14 -6.60
CA PHE A 27 -5.23 4.06 -7.26
C PHE A 27 -4.98 3.63 -8.70
N PRO A 28 -6.00 3.65 -9.55
CA PRO A 28 -5.87 3.11 -10.90
C PRO A 28 -4.90 3.89 -11.78
N GLU A 29 -4.63 5.14 -11.44
CA GLU A 29 -3.74 5.98 -12.23
C GLU A 29 -2.29 5.88 -11.79
N VAL A 30 -2.02 5.17 -10.71
CA VAL A 30 -0.66 5.03 -10.18
C VAL A 30 -0.07 3.73 -10.74
N SER A 31 1.15 3.81 -11.25
CA SER A 31 1.78 2.64 -11.85
C SER A 31 2.10 1.59 -10.81
N ASP A 32 2.23 0.33 -11.26
CA ASP A 32 2.60 -0.76 -10.38
C ASP A 32 3.94 -0.51 -9.72
N VAL A 33 4.89 0.03 -10.48
CA VAL A 33 6.23 0.32 -9.94
C VAL A 33 6.12 1.30 -8.78
N THR A 34 5.32 2.35 -8.95
CA THR A 34 5.17 3.36 -7.91
C THR A 34 4.50 2.77 -6.68
N LEU A 35 3.45 1.97 -6.86
CA LEU A 35 2.78 1.34 -5.72
C LEU A 35 3.72 0.41 -4.97
N ARG A 36 4.54 -0.34 -5.69
CA ARG A 36 5.50 -1.22 -5.04
C ARG A 36 6.54 -0.45 -4.27
N LYS A 37 6.97 0.70 -4.78
CA LYS A 37 7.89 1.56 -4.05
C LYS A 37 7.25 2.10 -2.78
N ASP A 38 5.97 2.45 -2.85
CA ASP A 38 5.27 2.92 -1.66
C ASP A 38 5.18 1.83 -0.61
N LEU A 39 4.85 0.60 -1.03
CA LEU A 39 4.77 -0.50 -0.09
C LEU A 39 6.13 -0.80 0.53
N LYS A 40 7.18 -0.76 -0.28
CA LYS A 40 8.53 -1.00 0.22
C LYS A 40 8.92 0.06 1.24
N TYR A 41 8.59 1.31 0.97
CA TYR A 41 8.88 2.40 1.90
C TYR A 41 8.14 2.20 3.22
N LEU A 42 6.85 1.89 3.14
CA LEU A 42 6.05 1.72 4.34
C LEU A 42 6.49 0.51 5.16
N ASP A 43 6.91 -0.55 4.48
CA ASP A 43 7.46 -1.71 5.16
C ASP A 43 8.78 -1.36 5.86
N SER A 44 9.65 -0.60 5.18
CA SER A 44 10.93 -0.24 5.75
C SER A 44 10.80 0.70 6.95
N THR A 45 9.70 1.44 7.03
CA THR A 45 9.44 2.33 8.16
C THR A 45 8.51 1.67 9.18
N MET A 46 8.23 0.39 9.02
CA MET A 46 7.47 -0.41 9.97
C MET A 46 6.02 0.04 10.11
N GLN A 47 5.47 0.66 9.09
CA GLN A 47 4.07 1.06 9.11
C GLN A 47 3.16 -0.03 8.60
N ILE A 48 3.66 -0.90 7.75
CA ILE A 48 2.93 -2.07 7.26
C ILE A 48 3.94 -3.22 7.14
N VAL A 49 3.44 -4.41 6.88
CA VAL A 49 4.26 -5.57 6.59
C VAL A 49 3.93 -6.06 5.20
N ARG A 50 4.92 -6.10 4.31
CA ARG A 50 4.70 -6.59 2.96
C ARG A 50 4.56 -8.11 3.01
N VAL A 51 3.57 -8.61 2.28
CA VAL A 51 3.37 -10.04 2.14
C VAL A 51 3.22 -10.35 0.66
N HIS A 52 3.23 -11.64 0.33
CA HIS A 52 3.07 -12.03 -1.06
C HIS A 52 1.69 -11.57 -1.56
N GLY A 53 1.71 -10.73 -2.57
CA GLY A 53 0.48 -10.24 -3.18
C GLY A 53 -0.17 -9.05 -2.50
N GLY A 54 0.46 -8.47 -1.48
CA GLY A 54 -0.15 -7.31 -0.82
C GLY A 54 0.62 -6.86 0.41
N ALA A 55 -0.13 -6.42 1.42
CA ALA A 55 0.44 -5.92 2.66
C ALA A 55 -0.55 -6.11 3.80
N LYS A 56 -0.05 -6.08 5.01
CA LYS A 56 -0.90 -6.16 6.19
C LYS A 56 -0.32 -5.34 7.35
#